data_f6a365a6f5106028fd101945d1406d22
#
_entry.id   f6a365a6f5106028fd101945d1406d22
#
_cell.length_a   1.000
_cell.length_b   1.000
_cell.length_c   1.000
_cell.angle_alpha   90.00
_cell.angle_beta   90.00
_cell.angle_gamma   90.00
#
_symmetry.space_group_name_H-M   'P 1'
#
loop_
_entity.id
_entity.type
_entity.pdbx_description
1 polymer ?
#
loop_
_entity_poly.entity_id
_entity_poly.type
_entity_poly.pdbx_seq_one_letter_code
_entity_poly.pdbx_strand_id
1 'polypeptide(L)'
;MLKRLIFIILSLNILCLNNLYSQDYNEEEQNPPIDIPIIKAIAEDDINTLKNIINSGEDLEIRDEQGNTPLIWAALYGNVDIVRELINANVNINNTNNFGNTALMGAVLEGHYSTIKLLLDNKANINTTNNDGWSALMWSSVRGNIDIFNLLIEYGADINIADKNGNTPLMIASDSAYIEIVERLIMLKVDVNQANGLGDNALLMASISGNVDIVRKLIAAGANVHFRGSNGITAIIYASRFGRLDIVKELIKSKSDVNVAASDGTTPLIAASIDGYIDIIKELLRKKADVNKTNNSGYNALIIASIENHIDIVKELLVYKADINAVTEEGYTALMGASAAGNLDIVKILVDSGADINYKSKAGETASDIAKRKSHLEVYEFLSNISK
;
A
#
# COMPACT_ATOMS: atom_id res chain seq x y z
N MET A 1 14.60 -7.12 -19.88
CA MET A 1 13.20 -7.53 -20.11
C MET A 1 12.66 -8.37 -18.95
N LEU A 2 13.43 -9.32 -18.38
CA LEU A 2 12.97 -10.16 -17.25
C LEU A 2 12.59 -9.34 -15.99
N LYS A 3 13.41 -8.34 -15.60
CA LYS A 3 13.07 -7.42 -14.48
C LYS A 3 11.74 -6.66 -14.67
N ARG A 4 11.35 -6.37 -15.91
CA ARG A 4 10.07 -5.70 -16.20
C ARG A 4 8.86 -6.63 -16.15
N LEU A 5 9.01 -7.91 -16.49
CA LEU A 5 7.88 -8.86 -16.50
C LEU A 5 7.49 -9.31 -15.08
N ILE A 6 8.48 -9.57 -14.21
CA ILE A 6 8.26 -9.90 -12.79
C ILE A 6 7.75 -8.66 -12.02
N PHE A 7 8.21 -7.45 -12.40
CA PHE A 7 7.81 -6.18 -11.78
C PHE A 7 6.38 -5.75 -12.14
N ILE A 8 5.87 -6.08 -13.33
CA ILE A 8 4.59 -5.56 -13.83
C ILE A 8 3.38 -6.27 -13.19
N ILE A 9 3.50 -7.53 -12.79
CA ILE A 9 2.36 -8.29 -12.26
C ILE A 9 2.10 -8.03 -10.76
N LEU A 10 3.14 -7.69 -9.99
CA LEU A 10 3.02 -7.45 -8.54
C LEU A 10 3.07 -5.97 -8.13
N SER A 11 3.60 -5.08 -8.99
CA SER A 11 3.79 -3.65 -8.65
C SER A 11 2.63 -2.73 -9.01
N LEU A 12 1.72 -3.14 -9.90
CA LEU A 12 0.63 -2.27 -10.38
C LEU A 12 -0.48 -2.03 -9.35
N ASN A 13 -0.62 -2.90 -8.33
CA ASN A 13 -1.68 -2.74 -7.32
C ASN A 13 -1.24 -2.01 -6.04
N ILE A 14 0.06 -1.83 -5.78
CA ILE A 14 0.58 -1.32 -4.51
C ILE A 14 0.89 0.18 -4.56
N LEU A 15 1.25 0.69 -5.74
CA LEU A 15 1.48 2.12 -5.97
C LEU A 15 0.18 2.96 -5.98
N CYS A 16 -0.99 2.30 -6.07
CA CYS A 16 -2.25 3.02 -6.18
C CYS A 16 -2.69 3.74 -4.91
N LEU A 17 -2.47 3.19 -3.71
CA LEU A 17 -2.98 3.84 -2.50
C LEU A 17 -2.11 5.04 -2.10
N ASN A 18 -0.79 4.91 -2.03
CA ASN A 18 0.11 6.03 -1.71
C ASN A 18 0.13 7.14 -2.78
N ASN A 19 -0.11 6.81 -4.06
CA ASN A 19 -0.21 7.81 -5.13
C ASN A 19 -1.62 8.41 -5.28
N LEU A 20 -2.68 7.69 -4.91
CA LEU A 20 -4.04 8.24 -4.90
C LEU A 20 -4.20 9.33 -3.82
N TYR A 21 -3.55 9.16 -2.66
CA TYR A 21 -3.60 10.13 -1.57
C TYR A 21 -2.79 11.41 -1.85
N SER A 22 -1.80 11.37 -2.76
CA SER A 22 -0.94 12.51 -3.08
C SER A 22 -1.31 13.25 -4.36
N GLN A 23 -2.13 12.68 -5.26
CA GLN A 23 -2.47 13.31 -6.54
C GLN A 23 -3.69 14.23 -6.48
N ASP A 24 -4.64 14.00 -5.54
CA ASP A 24 -5.86 14.81 -5.45
C ASP A 24 -5.71 16.06 -4.55
N TYR A 25 -4.57 16.20 -3.87
CA TYR A 25 -4.27 17.38 -3.04
C TYR A 25 -2.83 17.85 -3.28
N ASN A 26 -2.59 18.50 -4.42
CA ASN A 26 -1.36 19.26 -4.64
C ASN A 26 -1.38 20.48 -3.73
N GLU A 27 -0.49 20.52 -2.72
CA GLU A 27 -0.28 21.68 -1.85
C GLU A 27 0.08 22.96 -2.62
N GLU A 28 0.56 22.82 -3.89
CA GLU A 28 0.93 23.95 -4.75
C GLU A 28 -0.28 24.69 -5.38
N GLU A 29 -1.51 24.11 -5.39
CA GLU A 29 -2.69 24.73 -6.03
C GLU A 29 -3.65 25.42 -5.03
N GLN A 30 -3.33 25.50 -3.74
CA GLN A 30 -4.21 26.09 -2.72
C GLN A 30 -3.97 27.59 -2.48
N ASN A 31 -3.53 28.34 -3.47
CA ASN A 31 -3.57 29.78 -3.35
C ASN A 31 -5.02 30.27 -3.54
N PRO A 32 -5.61 30.92 -2.54
CA PRO A 32 -6.97 31.44 -2.66
C PRO A 32 -7.02 32.46 -3.79
N PRO A 33 -8.09 32.49 -4.59
CA PRO A 33 -8.29 33.54 -5.58
C PRO A 33 -8.56 34.86 -4.87
N ILE A 34 -7.49 35.60 -4.62
CA ILE A 34 -7.51 36.90 -3.92
C ILE A 34 -8.20 38.03 -4.72
N ASP A 35 -8.58 37.78 -5.96
CA ASP A 35 -9.39 38.64 -6.81
C ASP A 35 -10.90 38.56 -6.46
N ILE A 36 -11.33 37.53 -5.69
CA ILE A 36 -12.70 37.45 -5.14
C ILE A 36 -12.72 38.08 -3.74
N PRO A 37 -13.37 39.24 -3.53
CA PRO A 37 -13.25 40.01 -2.30
C PRO A 37 -13.59 39.23 -1.02
N ILE A 38 -14.61 38.37 -1.05
CA ILE A 38 -15.02 37.59 0.11
C ILE A 38 -13.96 36.49 0.42
N ILE A 39 -13.37 35.86 -0.58
CA ILE A 39 -12.32 34.84 -0.39
C ILE A 39 -11.05 35.49 0.12
N LYS A 40 -10.71 36.68 -0.38
CA LYS A 40 -9.61 37.48 0.15
C LYS A 40 -9.81 37.82 1.63
N ALA A 41 -10.99 38.31 2.03
CA ALA A 41 -11.30 38.61 3.42
C ALA A 41 -11.16 37.36 4.31
N ILE A 42 -11.56 36.18 3.82
CA ILE A 42 -11.41 34.91 4.53
C ILE A 42 -9.91 34.53 4.67
N ALA A 43 -9.12 34.63 3.61
CA ALA A 43 -7.69 34.31 3.63
C ALA A 43 -6.88 35.23 4.54
N GLU A 44 -7.29 36.54 4.64
CA GLU A 44 -6.64 37.53 5.49
C GLU A 44 -7.23 37.57 6.93
N ASP A 45 -8.18 36.69 7.26
CA ASP A 45 -8.93 36.63 8.54
C ASP A 45 -9.59 37.97 8.89
N ASP A 46 -10.03 38.73 7.87
CA ASP A 46 -10.68 40.03 8.03
C ASP A 46 -12.21 39.91 8.21
N ILE A 47 -12.61 39.63 9.44
CA ILE A 47 -14.03 39.46 9.80
C ILE A 47 -14.84 40.78 9.59
N ASN A 48 -14.19 41.96 9.65
CA ASN A 48 -14.90 43.23 9.45
C ASN A 48 -15.27 43.42 7.98
N THR A 49 -14.32 43.15 7.07
CA THR A 49 -14.59 43.15 5.63
C THR A 49 -15.65 42.13 5.28
N LEU A 50 -15.57 40.88 5.83
CA LEU A 50 -16.60 39.88 5.64
C LEU A 50 -17.99 40.36 6.06
N LYS A 51 -18.13 40.96 7.24
CA LYS A 51 -19.42 41.53 7.72
C LYS A 51 -19.95 42.63 6.80
N ASN A 52 -19.08 43.47 6.27
CA ASN A 52 -19.49 44.50 5.32
C ASN A 52 -20.02 43.87 4.01
N ILE A 53 -19.36 42.82 3.50
CA ILE A 53 -19.81 42.07 2.33
C ILE A 53 -21.16 41.38 2.58
N ILE A 54 -21.34 40.73 3.74
CA ILE A 54 -22.63 40.15 4.13
C ILE A 54 -23.75 41.21 4.18
N ASN A 55 -23.47 42.36 4.78
CA ASN A 55 -24.45 43.44 4.93
C ASN A 55 -24.78 44.17 3.61
N SER A 56 -23.85 44.13 2.61
CA SER A 56 -24.10 44.68 1.27
C SER A 56 -25.05 43.82 0.44
N GLY A 57 -25.32 42.59 0.86
CA GLY A 57 -26.18 41.65 0.16
C GLY A 57 -25.51 41.00 -1.06
N GLU A 58 -24.16 40.95 -1.06
CA GLU A 58 -23.43 40.26 -2.10
C GLU A 58 -23.68 38.74 -2.04
N ASP A 59 -23.41 38.05 -3.17
CA ASP A 59 -23.56 36.59 -3.27
C ASP A 59 -22.50 35.87 -2.42
N LEU A 60 -22.97 35.21 -1.36
CA LEU A 60 -22.13 34.42 -0.44
C LEU A 60 -21.90 33.00 -0.92
N GLU A 61 -22.48 32.59 -2.07
CA GLU A 61 -22.32 31.26 -2.68
C GLU A 61 -21.46 31.30 -3.97
N ILE A 62 -20.77 32.41 -4.19
CA ILE A 62 -19.83 32.60 -5.27
C ILE A 62 -18.79 31.44 -5.24
N ARG A 63 -18.37 30.98 -6.40
CA ARG A 63 -17.43 29.84 -6.54
C ARG A 63 -16.17 30.27 -7.25
N ASP A 64 -15.04 29.73 -6.80
CA ASP A 64 -13.79 29.83 -7.53
C ASP A 64 -13.73 28.81 -8.70
N GLU A 65 -12.60 28.73 -9.39
CA GLU A 65 -12.40 27.82 -10.51
C GLU A 65 -12.49 26.33 -10.10
N GLN A 66 -12.15 25.98 -8.87
CA GLN A 66 -12.30 24.64 -8.30
C GLN A 66 -13.71 24.39 -7.75
N GLY A 67 -14.59 25.39 -7.81
CA GLY A 67 -15.95 25.32 -7.29
C GLY A 67 -16.07 25.50 -5.78
N ASN A 68 -15.00 25.92 -5.10
CA ASN A 68 -15.03 26.16 -3.66
C ASN A 68 -15.89 27.41 -3.36
N THR A 69 -16.77 27.28 -2.39
CA THR A 69 -17.55 28.41 -1.84
C THR A 69 -16.76 29.13 -0.73
N PRO A 70 -17.15 30.36 -0.34
CA PRO A 70 -16.57 31.03 0.82
C PRO A 70 -16.55 30.15 2.08
N LEU A 71 -17.61 29.35 2.32
CA LEU A 71 -17.67 28.45 3.47
C LEU A 71 -16.65 27.33 3.39
N ILE A 72 -16.40 26.76 2.19
CA ILE A 72 -15.37 25.74 2.01
C ILE A 72 -13.98 26.33 2.30
N TRP A 73 -13.67 27.52 1.80
CA TRP A 73 -12.42 28.22 2.10
C TRP A 73 -12.27 28.53 3.58
N ALA A 74 -13.30 29.10 4.22
CA ALA A 74 -13.27 29.37 5.65
C ALA A 74 -13.05 28.11 6.51
N ALA A 75 -13.59 26.98 6.07
CA ALA A 75 -13.42 25.70 6.73
C ALA A 75 -12.00 25.11 6.52
N LEU A 76 -11.41 25.27 5.34
CA LEU A 76 -10.01 24.90 5.06
C LEU A 76 -9.02 25.73 5.90
N TYR A 77 -9.29 27.04 6.11
CA TYR A 77 -8.46 27.89 6.96
C TYR A 77 -8.72 27.71 8.46
N GLY A 78 -9.84 27.09 8.84
CA GLY A 78 -10.20 26.87 10.23
C GLY A 78 -10.70 28.12 10.96
N ASN A 79 -11.10 29.17 10.24
CA ASN A 79 -11.53 30.47 10.80
C ASN A 79 -12.94 30.35 11.42
N VAL A 80 -13.02 29.93 12.69
CA VAL A 80 -14.28 29.61 13.38
C VAL A 80 -15.28 30.78 13.38
N ASP A 81 -14.77 31.98 13.59
CA ASP A 81 -15.66 33.17 13.65
C ASP A 81 -16.18 33.53 12.25
N ILE A 82 -15.36 33.41 11.21
CA ILE A 82 -15.78 33.60 9.82
C ILE A 82 -16.80 32.51 9.42
N VAL A 83 -16.53 31.25 9.74
CA VAL A 83 -17.50 30.15 9.51
C VAL A 83 -18.83 30.43 10.21
N ARG A 84 -18.78 30.93 11.44
CA ARG A 84 -20.00 31.31 12.21
C ARG A 84 -20.79 32.40 11.52
N GLU A 85 -20.16 33.49 11.07
CA GLU A 85 -20.83 34.58 10.36
C GLU A 85 -21.46 34.10 9.04
N LEU A 86 -20.77 33.26 8.27
CA LEU A 86 -21.31 32.68 7.04
C LEU A 86 -22.56 31.81 7.33
N ILE A 87 -22.47 30.92 8.35
CA ILE A 87 -23.63 30.13 8.77
C ILE A 87 -24.79 30.98 9.21
N ASN A 88 -24.54 32.03 10.00
CA ASN A 88 -25.59 32.99 10.46
C ASN A 88 -26.21 33.74 9.27
N ALA A 89 -25.48 33.94 8.19
CA ALA A 89 -25.98 34.51 6.94
C ALA A 89 -26.73 33.48 6.06
N ASN A 90 -27.02 32.29 6.60
CA ASN A 90 -27.78 31.20 5.96
C ASN A 90 -27.19 30.67 4.65
N VAL A 91 -25.86 30.61 4.52
CA VAL A 91 -25.22 29.89 3.40
C VAL A 91 -25.55 28.41 3.46
N ASN A 92 -25.54 27.73 2.31
CA ASN A 92 -25.76 26.31 2.27
C ASN A 92 -24.53 25.54 2.79
N ILE A 93 -24.61 25.04 4.02
CA ILE A 93 -23.53 24.32 4.71
C ILE A 93 -23.09 23.05 4.01
N ASN A 94 -23.92 22.49 3.14
CA ASN A 94 -23.70 21.23 2.44
C ASN A 94 -23.28 21.40 0.97
N ASN A 95 -22.97 22.61 0.53
CA ASN A 95 -22.41 22.82 -0.80
C ASN A 95 -21.11 22.07 -0.99
N THR A 96 -20.90 21.58 -2.20
CA THR A 96 -19.70 20.87 -2.60
C THR A 96 -18.94 21.63 -3.67
N ASN A 97 -17.63 21.49 -3.70
CA ASN A 97 -16.81 21.95 -4.82
C ASN A 97 -16.89 20.98 -6.04
N ASN A 98 -16.10 21.23 -7.09
CA ASN A 98 -16.07 20.42 -8.30
C ASN A 98 -15.62 18.96 -8.06
N PHE A 99 -14.91 18.70 -6.96
CA PHE A 99 -14.48 17.36 -6.53
C PHE A 99 -15.51 16.68 -5.62
N GLY A 100 -16.62 17.34 -5.29
CA GLY A 100 -17.63 16.85 -4.36
C GLY A 100 -17.27 17.05 -2.89
N ASN A 101 -16.19 17.77 -2.56
CA ASN A 101 -15.78 18.02 -1.19
C ASN A 101 -16.63 19.12 -0.56
N THR A 102 -17.07 18.89 0.71
CA THR A 102 -17.83 19.83 1.54
C THR A 102 -16.89 20.65 2.44
N ALA A 103 -17.43 21.71 3.05
CA ALA A 103 -16.72 22.45 4.10
C ALA A 103 -16.30 21.57 5.28
N LEU A 104 -17.14 20.59 5.68
CA LEU A 104 -16.82 19.62 6.73
C LEU A 104 -15.60 18.78 6.35
N MET A 105 -15.52 18.26 5.11
CA MET A 105 -14.37 17.49 4.63
C MET A 105 -13.09 18.34 4.63
N GLY A 106 -13.15 19.58 4.18
CA GLY A 106 -12.02 20.51 4.23
C GLY A 106 -11.51 20.76 5.66
N ALA A 107 -12.41 21.04 6.59
CA ALA A 107 -12.04 21.23 8.00
C ALA A 107 -11.43 19.97 8.64
N VAL A 108 -11.90 18.76 8.26
CA VAL A 108 -11.36 17.48 8.75
C VAL A 108 -9.98 17.24 8.18
N LEU A 109 -9.79 17.48 6.89
CA LEU A 109 -8.51 17.32 6.22
C LEU A 109 -7.40 18.15 6.85
N GLU A 110 -7.71 19.41 7.20
CA GLU A 110 -6.78 20.36 7.82
C GLU A 110 -6.71 20.25 9.36
N GLY A 111 -7.59 19.45 9.97
CA GLY A 111 -7.54 19.17 11.40
C GLY A 111 -8.18 20.24 12.30
N HIS A 112 -9.10 21.05 11.78
CA HIS A 112 -9.70 22.20 12.49
C HIS A 112 -10.85 21.77 13.39
N TYR A 113 -10.56 21.19 14.56
CA TYR A 113 -11.53 20.62 15.49
C TYR A 113 -12.71 21.54 15.81
N SER A 114 -12.44 22.83 16.15
CA SER A 114 -13.50 23.79 16.51
C SER A 114 -14.43 24.11 15.34
N THR A 115 -13.88 24.21 14.13
CA THR A 115 -14.64 24.41 12.89
C THR A 115 -15.51 23.19 12.56
N ILE A 116 -14.93 21.98 12.68
CA ILE A 116 -15.65 20.71 12.50
C ILE A 116 -16.84 20.66 13.45
N LYS A 117 -16.61 20.91 14.74
CA LYS A 117 -17.67 20.92 15.74
C LYS A 117 -18.76 21.92 15.41
N LEU A 118 -18.42 23.17 15.03
CA LEU A 118 -19.35 24.18 14.64
C LEU A 118 -20.20 23.78 13.43
N LEU A 119 -19.59 23.21 12.40
CA LEU A 119 -20.30 22.72 11.22
C LEU A 119 -21.30 21.60 11.57
N LEU A 120 -20.87 20.63 12.42
CA LEU A 120 -21.72 19.53 12.88
C LEU A 120 -22.89 20.01 13.78
N ASP A 121 -22.63 20.95 14.70
CA ASP A 121 -23.66 21.57 15.55
C ASP A 121 -24.73 22.25 14.69
N ASN A 122 -24.36 22.78 13.51
CA ASN A 122 -25.25 23.38 12.53
C ASN A 122 -25.72 22.39 11.43
N LYS A 123 -25.66 21.07 11.69
CA LYS A 123 -26.25 20.02 10.89
C LYS A 123 -25.60 19.84 9.50
N ALA A 124 -24.29 20.09 9.38
CA ALA A 124 -23.55 19.63 8.22
C ALA A 124 -23.76 18.12 8.03
N ASN A 125 -24.01 17.69 6.78
CA ASN A 125 -24.22 16.27 6.49
C ASN A 125 -22.91 15.50 6.62
N ILE A 126 -22.78 14.74 7.71
CA ILE A 126 -21.57 14.03 8.09
C ILE A 126 -21.23 12.87 7.15
N ASN A 127 -22.22 12.28 6.48
CA ASN A 127 -22.09 11.10 5.62
C ASN A 127 -22.06 11.42 4.11
N THR A 128 -21.97 12.70 3.75
CA THR A 128 -21.70 13.09 2.37
C THR A 128 -20.38 12.47 1.91
N THR A 129 -20.34 11.98 0.69
CA THR A 129 -19.13 11.51 0.03
C THR A 129 -18.78 12.41 -1.15
N ASN A 130 -17.48 12.59 -1.38
CA ASN A 130 -16.99 13.30 -2.56
C ASN A 130 -17.09 12.45 -3.84
N ASN A 131 -16.56 12.97 -4.96
CA ASN A 131 -16.61 12.29 -6.24
C ASN A 131 -15.87 10.94 -6.26
N ASP A 132 -14.97 10.66 -5.32
CA ASP A 132 -14.26 9.38 -5.19
C ASP A 132 -14.86 8.46 -4.13
N GLY A 133 -15.96 8.89 -3.51
CA GLY A 133 -16.65 8.15 -2.46
C GLY A 133 -16.06 8.40 -1.07
N TRP A 134 -15.17 9.39 -0.90
CA TRP A 134 -14.55 9.69 0.38
C TRP A 134 -15.47 10.48 1.30
N SER A 135 -15.65 10.00 2.53
CA SER A 135 -16.38 10.70 3.61
C SER A 135 -15.41 11.47 4.51
N ALA A 136 -15.95 12.36 5.35
CA ALA A 136 -15.19 13.05 6.40
C ALA A 136 -14.48 12.05 7.34
N LEU A 137 -15.13 10.92 7.66
CA LEU A 137 -14.53 9.87 8.49
C LEU A 137 -13.31 9.22 7.84
N MET A 138 -13.32 8.99 6.53
CA MET A 138 -12.16 8.47 5.80
C MET A 138 -11.00 9.46 5.81
N TRP A 139 -11.27 10.75 5.64
CA TRP A 139 -10.22 11.78 5.74
C TRP A 139 -9.59 11.81 7.13
N SER A 140 -10.38 11.69 8.21
CA SER A 140 -9.83 11.59 9.56
C SER A 140 -8.99 10.30 9.75
N SER A 141 -9.37 9.20 9.07
CA SER A 141 -8.67 7.92 9.14
C SER A 141 -7.31 7.96 8.46
N VAL A 142 -7.16 8.69 7.34
CA VAL A 142 -5.88 8.83 6.64
C VAL A 142 -4.98 9.88 7.29
N ARG A 143 -5.55 10.86 8.01
CA ARG A 143 -4.77 11.87 8.76
C ARG A 143 -4.36 11.40 10.16
N GLY A 144 -4.96 10.35 10.68
CA GLY A 144 -4.62 9.76 11.98
C GLY A 144 -5.07 10.58 13.19
N ASN A 145 -5.97 11.54 13.00
CA ASN A 145 -6.43 12.39 14.10
C ASN A 145 -7.56 11.70 14.87
N ILE A 146 -7.21 11.03 15.96
CA ILE A 146 -8.14 10.24 16.78
C ILE A 146 -9.22 11.12 17.44
N ASP A 147 -8.92 12.36 17.82
CA ASP A 147 -9.89 13.24 18.45
C ASP A 147 -10.98 13.65 17.45
N ILE A 148 -10.59 14.01 16.22
CA ILE A 148 -11.53 14.32 15.14
C ILE A 148 -12.30 13.06 14.75
N PHE A 149 -11.63 11.91 14.64
CA PHE A 149 -12.28 10.65 14.36
C PHE A 149 -13.39 10.33 15.39
N ASN A 150 -13.08 10.45 16.68
CA ASN A 150 -14.05 10.23 17.74
C ASN A 150 -15.21 11.25 17.70
N LEU A 151 -14.90 12.52 17.44
CA LEU A 151 -15.93 13.56 17.28
C LEU A 151 -16.92 13.18 16.16
N LEU A 152 -16.40 12.76 15.00
CA LEU A 152 -17.25 12.32 13.88
C LEU A 152 -18.12 11.11 14.27
N ILE A 153 -17.57 10.13 15.00
CA ILE A 153 -18.35 9.00 15.51
C ILE A 153 -19.47 9.47 16.47
N GLU A 154 -19.17 10.39 17.38
CA GLU A 154 -20.17 10.95 18.32
C GLU A 154 -21.34 11.63 17.60
N TYR A 155 -21.08 12.25 16.45
CA TYR A 155 -22.11 12.89 15.62
C TYR A 155 -22.77 11.92 14.60
N GLY A 156 -22.47 10.62 14.66
CA GLY A 156 -23.14 9.57 13.88
C GLY A 156 -22.57 9.36 12.49
N ALA A 157 -21.25 9.52 12.31
CA ALA A 157 -20.60 9.11 11.08
C ALA A 157 -20.75 7.60 10.83
N ASP A 158 -21.09 7.24 9.60
CA ASP A 158 -21.20 5.83 9.21
C ASP A 158 -19.79 5.23 9.03
N ILE A 159 -19.49 4.28 9.91
CA ILE A 159 -18.19 3.57 9.96
C ILE A 159 -17.97 2.58 8.83
N ASN A 160 -19.02 2.27 8.06
CA ASN A 160 -19.00 1.27 7.00
C ASN A 160 -19.04 1.87 5.58
N ILE A 161 -19.06 3.21 5.46
CA ILE A 161 -18.96 3.85 4.14
C ILE A 161 -17.67 3.38 3.48
N ALA A 162 -17.78 2.97 2.22
CA ALA A 162 -16.64 2.59 1.39
C ALA A 162 -16.49 3.59 0.23
N ASP A 163 -15.25 3.85 -0.17
CA ASP A 163 -14.94 4.64 -1.36
C ASP A 163 -15.32 3.88 -2.65
N LYS A 164 -15.13 4.49 -3.82
CA LYS A 164 -15.43 3.87 -5.11
C LYS A 164 -14.64 2.58 -5.39
N ASN A 165 -13.51 2.41 -4.72
CA ASN A 165 -12.70 1.21 -4.80
C ASN A 165 -13.11 0.16 -3.76
N GLY A 166 -14.08 0.46 -2.88
CA GLY A 166 -14.51 -0.39 -1.79
C GLY A 166 -13.64 -0.32 -0.55
N ASN A 167 -12.73 0.66 -0.44
CA ASN A 167 -11.91 0.82 0.75
C ASN A 167 -12.74 1.39 1.89
N THR A 168 -12.67 0.76 3.06
CA THR A 168 -13.34 1.19 4.30
C THR A 168 -12.39 2.03 5.16
N PRO A 169 -12.92 2.79 6.16
CA PRO A 169 -12.09 3.48 7.14
C PRO A 169 -11.06 2.57 7.83
N LEU A 170 -11.43 1.29 8.11
CA LEU A 170 -10.51 0.32 8.71
C LEU A 170 -9.34 -0.02 7.79
N MET A 171 -9.59 -0.22 6.48
CA MET A 171 -8.53 -0.48 5.50
C MET A 171 -7.59 0.71 5.40
N ILE A 172 -8.14 1.93 5.30
CA ILE A 172 -7.38 3.19 5.22
C ILE A 172 -6.50 3.37 6.47
N ALA A 173 -7.08 3.24 7.67
CA ALA A 173 -6.32 3.37 8.92
C ALA A 173 -5.24 2.28 9.07
N SER A 174 -5.50 1.05 8.56
CA SER A 174 -4.55 -0.06 8.59
C SER A 174 -3.37 0.16 7.64
N ASP A 175 -3.60 0.70 6.45
CA ASP A 175 -2.57 1.06 5.48
C ASP A 175 -1.72 2.23 5.97
N SER A 176 -2.38 3.27 6.52
CA SER A 176 -1.73 4.46 7.09
C SER A 176 -1.06 4.22 8.45
N ALA A 177 -1.18 3.03 9.01
CA ALA A 177 -0.59 2.60 10.29
C ALA A 177 -1.09 3.36 11.55
N TYR A 178 -2.31 3.89 11.54
CA TYR A 178 -2.92 4.60 12.68
C TYR A 178 -3.63 3.64 13.64
N ILE A 179 -2.85 3.11 14.58
CA ILE A 179 -3.26 2.05 15.51
C ILE A 179 -4.49 2.43 16.36
N GLU A 180 -4.57 3.66 16.86
CA GLU A 180 -5.65 4.13 17.71
C GLU A 180 -7.00 4.14 16.97
N ILE A 181 -7.00 4.53 15.69
CA ILE A 181 -8.19 4.49 14.84
C ILE A 181 -8.59 3.05 14.54
N VAL A 182 -7.62 2.18 14.24
CA VAL A 182 -7.89 0.73 14.04
C VAL A 182 -8.52 0.13 15.29
N GLU A 183 -7.98 0.40 16.49
CA GLU A 183 -8.56 -0.06 17.76
C GLU A 183 -9.99 0.44 17.94
N ARG A 184 -10.22 1.72 17.68
CA ARG A 184 -11.54 2.32 17.82
C ARG A 184 -12.56 1.66 16.89
N LEU A 185 -12.20 1.42 15.63
CA LEU A 185 -13.06 0.72 14.66
C LEU A 185 -13.34 -0.73 15.07
N ILE A 186 -12.33 -1.46 15.57
CA ILE A 186 -12.50 -2.81 16.10
C ILE A 186 -13.49 -2.81 17.29
N MET A 187 -13.37 -1.85 18.22
CA MET A 187 -14.31 -1.69 19.35
C MET A 187 -15.74 -1.43 18.87
N LEU A 188 -15.90 -0.73 17.76
CA LEU A 188 -17.20 -0.48 17.11
C LEU A 188 -17.72 -1.68 16.32
N LYS A 189 -16.99 -2.81 16.31
CA LYS A 189 -17.37 -4.09 15.70
C LYS A 189 -17.58 -4.03 14.17
N VAL A 190 -16.74 -3.26 13.47
CA VAL A 190 -16.71 -3.29 12.01
C VAL A 190 -16.30 -4.70 11.53
N ASP A 191 -16.71 -5.06 10.31
CA ASP A 191 -16.26 -6.31 9.70
C ASP A 191 -14.76 -6.20 9.30
N VAL A 192 -13.90 -6.85 10.08
CA VAL A 192 -12.44 -6.88 9.87
C VAL A 192 -12.03 -7.68 8.63
N ASN A 193 -12.93 -8.45 8.06
CA ASN A 193 -12.70 -9.31 6.88
C ASN A 193 -13.30 -8.73 5.59
N GLN A 194 -13.99 -7.59 5.66
CA GLN A 194 -14.50 -6.94 4.46
C GLN A 194 -13.38 -6.72 3.46
N ALA A 195 -13.64 -6.97 2.18
CA ALA A 195 -12.70 -6.77 1.10
C ALA A 195 -13.13 -5.60 0.21
N ASN A 196 -12.16 -4.88 -0.33
CA ASN A 196 -12.38 -3.84 -1.33
C ASN A 196 -12.59 -4.43 -2.75
N GLY A 197 -12.75 -3.56 -3.75
CA GLY A 197 -12.94 -3.96 -5.15
C GLY A 197 -11.74 -4.69 -5.77
N LEU A 198 -10.56 -4.54 -5.19
CA LEU A 198 -9.35 -5.29 -5.57
C LEU A 198 -9.24 -6.61 -4.81
N GLY A 199 -10.18 -6.94 -3.91
CA GLY A 199 -10.15 -8.13 -3.09
C GLY A 199 -9.20 -8.04 -1.90
N ASP A 200 -8.69 -6.88 -1.53
CA ASP A 200 -7.81 -6.69 -0.37
C ASP A 200 -8.61 -6.28 0.87
N ASN A 201 -8.17 -6.71 2.05
CA ASN A 201 -8.76 -6.37 3.33
C ASN A 201 -7.76 -5.66 4.27
N ALA A 202 -8.23 -5.24 5.44
CA ALA A 202 -7.41 -4.53 6.42
C ALA A 202 -6.14 -5.30 6.84
N LEU A 203 -6.19 -6.64 6.96
CA LEU A 203 -5.03 -7.45 7.32
C LEU A 203 -3.96 -7.46 6.23
N LEU A 204 -4.37 -7.51 4.95
CA LEU A 204 -3.45 -7.42 3.82
C LEU A 204 -2.79 -6.04 3.78
N MET A 205 -3.56 -4.95 3.95
CA MET A 205 -3.05 -3.58 4.00
C MET A 205 -2.03 -3.40 5.13
N ALA A 206 -2.36 -3.82 6.36
CA ALA A 206 -1.45 -3.78 7.50
C ALA A 206 -0.17 -4.60 7.28
N SER A 207 -0.25 -5.70 6.52
CA SER A 207 0.90 -6.54 6.20
C SER A 207 1.85 -5.90 5.18
N ILE A 208 1.34 -5.02 4.33
CA ILE A 208 2.11 -4.20 3.39
C ILE A 208 2.77 -3.03 4.14
N SER A 209 1.97 -2.26 4.88
CA SER A 209 2.44 -1.07 5.62
C SER A 209 3.52 -1.41 6.67
N GLY A 210 3.41 -2.58 7.29
CA GLY A 210 4.48 -3.10 8.16
C GLY A 210 4.25 -2.89 9.65
N ASN A 211 3.04 -2.49 10.07
CA ASN A 211 2.73 -2.30 11.48
C ASN A 211 2.26 -3.62 12.12
N VAL A 212 3.17 -4.28 12.86
CA VAL A 212 2.89 -5.58 13.49
C VAL A 212 1.83 -5.50 14.59
N ASP A 213 1.69 -4.37 15.27
CA ASP A 213 0.70 -4.22 16.33
C ASP A 213 -0.72 -4.14 15.76
N ILE A 214 -0.90 -3.46 14.63
CA ILE A 214 -2.17 -3.48 13.88
C ILE A 214 -2.49 -4.91 13.43
N VAL A 215 -1.53 -5.63 12.87
CA VAL A 215 -1.72 -7.04 12.47
C VAL A 215 -2.18 -7.88 13.66
N ARG A 216 -1.55 -7.75 14.84
CA ARG A 216 -1.96 -8.45 16.07
C ARG A 216 -3.39 -8.13 16.48
N LYS A 217 -3.77 -6.84 16.43
CA LYS A 217 -5.11 -6.39 16.80
C LYS A 217 -6.18 -6.91 15.84
N LEU A 218 -5.92 -6.86 14.54
CA LEU A 218 -6.82 -7.40 13.52
C LEU A 218 -7.01 -8.91 13.69
N ILE A 219 -5.93 -9.67 13.92
CA ILE A 219 -5.99 -11.12 14.18
C ILE A 219 -6.79 -11.40 15.46
N ALA A 220 -6.54 -10.66 16.54
CA ALA A 220 -7.29 -10.79 17.79
C ALA A 220 -8.78 -10.47 17.63
N ALA A 221 -9.13 -9.58 16.70
CA ALA A 221 -10.50 -9.23 16.34
C ALA A 221 -11.15 -10.23 15.36
N GLY A 222 -10.46 -11.31 14.96
CA GLY A 222 -10.99 -12.34 14.09
C GLY A 222 -10.67 -12.18 12.60
N ALA A 223 -9.66 -11.39 12.25
CA ALA A 223 -9.20 -11.34 10.87
C ALA A 223 -8.69 -12.71 10.41
N ASN A 224 -9.14 -13.15 9.25
CA ASN A 224 -8.79 -14.43 8.68
C ASN A 224 -7.37 -14.41 8.10
N VAL A 225 -6.42 -15.05 8.78
CA VAL A 225 -5.01 -15.13 8.35
C VAL A 225 -4.81 -15.92 7.06
N HIS A 226 -5.80 -16.69 6.63
CA HIS A 226 -5.82 -17.44 5.36
C HIS A 226 -6.57 -16.69 4.26
N PHE A 227 -7.02 -15.46 4.52
CA PHE A 227 -7.72 -14.66 3.52
C PHE A 227 -6.86 -14.53 2.25
N ARG A 228 -7.49 -14.71 1.11
CA ARG A 228 -6.86 -14.64 -0.21
C ARG A 228 -7.41 -13.42 -0.93
N GLY A 229 -6.57 -12.41 -1.06
CA GLY A 229 -6.86 -11.20 -1.83
C GLY A 229 -6.82 -11.44 -3.35
N SER A 230 -6.77 -10.38 -4.11
CA SER A 230 -6.58 -10.45 -5.56
C SER A 230 -5.37 -11.29 -5.91
N ASN A 231 -5.48 -12.02 -7.01
CA ASN A 231 -4.44 -12.96 -7.44
C ASN A 231 -4.07 -14.03 -6.39
N GLY A 232 -4.93 -14.27 -5.40
CA GLY A 232 -4.74 -15.28 -4.36
C GLY A 232 -3.62 -14.95 -3.37
N ILE A 233 -3.17 -13.70 -3.32
CA ILE A 233 -2.11 -13.27 -2.40
C ILE A 233 -2.65 -13.25 -0.97
N THR A 234 -1.85 -13.70 0.00
CA THR A 234 -2.18 -13.71 1.42
C THR A 234 -1.26 -12.76 2.20
N ALA A 235 -1.64 -12.45 3.45
CA ALA A 235 -0.86 -11.57 4.33
C ALA A 235 0.61 -12.00 4.47
N ILE A 236 0.88 -13.31 4.58
CA ILE A 236 2.26 -13.81 4.72
C ILE A 236 3.07 -13.66 3.43
N ILE A 237 2.45 -13.73 2.24
CA ILE A 237 3.13 -13.47 0.97
C ILE A 237 3.50 -11.99 0.88
N TYR A 238 2.57 -11.07 1.20
CA TYR A 238 2.86 -9.64 1.24
C TYR A 238 3.94 -9.31 2.27
N ALA A 239 3.79 -9.79 3.52
CA ALA A 239 4.79 -9.56 4.56
C ALA A 239 6.19 -10.05 4.15
N SER A 240 6.27 -11.20 3.47
CA SER A 240 7.53 -11.74 2.94
C SER A 240 8.10 -10.90 1.79
N ARG A 241 7.25 -10.40 0.91
CA ARG A 241 7.63 -9.56 -0.24
C ARG A 241 8.16 -8.20 0.19
N PHE A 242 7.59 -7.63 1.27
CA PHE A 242 7.95 -6.30 1.77
C PHE A 242 8.93 -6.31 2.95
N GLY A 243 9.53 -7.44 3.28
CA GLY A 243 10.56 -7.54 4.32
C GLY A 243 10.03 -7.38 5.75
N ARG A 244 8.77 -7.70 6.01
CA ARG A 244 8.11 -7.48 7.30
C ARG A 244 8.29 -8.70 8.22
N LEU A 245 9.52 -8.94 8.69
CA LEU A 245 9.89 -10.12 9.47
C LEU A 245 9.00 -10.37 10.68
N ASP A 246 8.70 -9.32 11.46
CA ASP A 246 7.89 -9.48 12.67
C ASP A 246 6.44 -9.85 12.36
N ILE A 247 5.91 -9.36 11.23
CA ILE A 247 4.59 -9.75 10.73
C ILE A 247 4.62 -11.21 10.24
N VAL A 248 5.65 -11.63 9.51
CA VAL A 248 5.82 -13.04 9.11
C VAL A 248 5.79 -13.95 10.33
N LYS A 249 6.55 -13.60 11.40
CA LYS A 249 6.55 -14.37 12.67
C LYS A 249 5.17 -14.42 13.33
N GLU A 250 4.46 -13.29 13.37
CA GLU A 250 3.13 -13.22 13.99
C GLU A 250 2.09 -14.02 13.18
N LEU A 251 2.11 -13.92 11.84
CA LEU A 251 1.25 -14.70 10.98
C LEU A 251 1.51 -16.21 11.11
N ILE A 252 2.77 -16.64 11.17
CA ILE A 252 3.13 -18.04 11.42
C ILE A 252 2.63 -18.51 12.79
N LYS A 253 2.81 -17.71 13.85
CA LYS A 253 2.28 -17.97 15.18
C LYS A 253 0.76 -18.13 15.16
N SER A 254 0.08 -17.38 14.32
CA SER A 254 -1.36 -17.42 14.08
C SER A 254 -1.77 -18.50 13.07
N LYS A 255 -0.87 -19.44 12.76
CA LYS A 255 -1.08 -20.62 11.90
C LYS A 255 -1.29 -20.32 10.41
N SER A 256 -0.77 -19.21 9.90
CA SER A 256 -0.67 -19.03 8.45
C SER A 256 0.14 -20.17 7.82
N ASP A 257 -0.29 -20.63 6.65
CA ASP A 257 0.42 -21.65 5.88
C ASP A 257 1.68 -21.02 5.24
N VAL A 258 2.85 -21.48 5.64
CA VAL A 258 4.15 -21.04 5.09
C VAL A 258 4.38 -21.49 3.65
N ASN A 259 3.56 -22.44 3.17
CA ASN A 259 3.61 -23.02 1.83
C ASN A 259 2.43 -22.56 0.95
N VAL A 260 1.65 -21.58 1.41
CA VAL A 260 0.59 -21.02 0.57
C VAL A 260 1.18 -20.45 -0.71
N ALA A 261 0.43 -20.58 -1.81
CA ALA A 261 0.84 -20.01 -3.08
C ALA A 261 -0.22 -19.06 -3.61
N ALA A 262 0.19 -17.93 -4.16
CA ALA A 262 -0.65 -17.03 -4.94
C ALA A 262 -1.12 -17.71 -6.25
N SER A 263 -1.97 -17.04 -7.04
CA SER A 263 -2.51 -17.61 -8.28
C SER A 263 -1.42 -17.87 -9.34
N ASP A 264 -0.33 -17.13 -9.31
CA ASP A 264 0.86 -17.36 -10.15
C ASP A 264 1.83 -18.40 -9.59
N GLY A 265 1.48 -19.05 -8.46
CA GLY A 265 2.31 -20.02 -7.77
C GLY A 265 3.34 -19.39 -6.81
N THR A 266 3.45 -18.07 -6.70
CA THR A 266 4.42 -17.41 -5.81
C THR A 266 4.15 -17.78 -4.35
N THR A 267 5.17 -18.33 -3.68
CA THR A 267 5.14 -18.67 -2.24
C THR A 267 5.79 -17.55 -1.40
N PRO A 268 5.59 -17.52 -0.06
CA PRO A 268 6.33 -16.60 0.81
C PRO A 268 7.86 -16.70 0.64
N LEU A 269 8.38 -17.91 0.45
CA LEU A 269 9.82 -18.14 0.26
C LEU A 269 10.32 -17.53 -1.06
N ILE A 270 9.59 -17.73 -2.16
CA ILE A 270 9.87 -17.10 -3.45
C ILE A 270 9.79 -15.58 -3.33
N ALA A 271 8.72 -15.05 -2.69
CA ALA A 271 8.52 -13.62 -2.51
C ALA A 271 9.68 -12.95 -1.77
N ALA A 272 10.16 -13.56 -0.67
CA ALA A 272 11.29 -13.05 0.11
C ALA A 272 12.62 -13.14 -0.66
N SER A 273 12.76 -14.10 -1.60
CA SER A 273 13.97 -14.28 -2.39
C SER A 273 14.15 -13.23 -3.48
N ILE A 274 13.10 -12.54 -3.89
CA ILE A 274 13.15 -11.50 -4.94
C ILE A 274 13.95 -10.29 -4.46
N ASP A 275 13.69 -9.83 -3.23
CA ASP A 275 14.28 -8.60 -2.68
C ASP A 275 15.38 -8.87 -1.62
N GLY A 276 15.71 -10.13 -1.38
CA GLY A 276 16.90 -10.49 -0.59
C GLY A 276 16.68 -10.50 0.93
N TYR A 277 15.49 -10.80 1.43
CA TYR A 277 15.20 -10.79 2.87
C TYR A 277 15.65 -12.08 3.57
N ILE A 278 16.95 -12.22 3.84
CA ILE A 278 17.57 -13.42 4.40
C ILE A 278 16.95 -13.86 5.73
N ASP A 279 16.60 -12.95 6.63
CA ASP A 279 16.02 -13.32 7.92
C ASP A 279 14.62 -13.92 7.78
N ILE A 280 13.83 -13.47 6.80
CA ILE A 280 12.54 -14.06 6.45
C ILE A 280 12.75 -15.46 5.84
N ILE A 281 13.73 -15.62 4.93
CA ILE A 281 14.09 -16.91 4.37
C ILE A 281 14.42 -17.91 5.49
N LYS A 282 15.29 -17.54 6.43
CA LYS A 282 15.64 -18.39 7.58
C LYS A 282 14.44 -18.77 8.43
N GLU A 283 13.57 -17.82 8.74
CA GLU A 283 12.35 -18.09 9.53
C GLU A 283 11.40 -19.04 8.81
N LEU A 284 11.14 -18.81 7.49
CA LEU A 284 10.28 -19.66 6.69
C LEU A 284 10.82 -21.10 6.59
N LEU A 285 12.13 -21.27 6.31
CA LEU A 285 12.79 -22.58 6.23
C LEU A 285 12.77 -23.30 7.57
N ARG A 286 13.03 -22.59 8.70
CA ARG A 286 12.92 -23.12 10.05
C ARG A 286 11.50 -23.65 10.34
N LYS A 287 10.49 -23.05 9.72
CA LYS A 287 9.07 -23.43 9.82
C LYS A 287 8.62 -24.40 8.73
N LYS A 288 9.59 -25.06 8.06
CA LYS A 288 9.38 -26.10 7.06
C LYS A 288 8.72 -25.59 5.77
N ALA A 289 9.03 -24.36 5.35
CA ALA A 289 8.72 -23.95 3.99
C ALA A 289 9.38 -24.91 2.99
N ASP A 290 8.65 -25.32 1.97
CA ASP A 290 9.15 -26.17 0.90
C ASP A 290 10.15 -25.39 0.03
N VAL A 291 11.43 -25.74 0.18
CA VAL A 291 12.54 -25.07 -0.49
C VAL A 291 12.50 -25.25 -2.02
N ASN A 292 11.82 -26.31 -2.49
CA ASN A 292 11.75 -26.67 -3.91
C ASN A 292 10.45 -26.25 -4.60
N LYS A 293 9.51 -25.65 -3.88
CA LYS A 293 8.24 -25.21 -4.48
C LYS A 293 8.49 -24.14 -5.52
N THR A 294 7.87 -24.31 -6.69
CA THR A 294 8.01 -23.39 -7.83
C THR A 294 6.74 -22.56 -8.02
N ASN A 295 6.88 -21.40 -8.64
CA ASN A 295 5.75 -20.70 -9.24
C ASN A 295 5.33 -21.37 -10.57
N ASN A 296 4.26 -20.86 -11.21
CA ASN A 296 3.70 -21.43 -12.44
C ASN A 296 4.69 -21.39 -13.62
N SER A 297 5.69 -20.53 -13.61
CA SER A 297 6.77 -20.48 -14.62
C SER A 297 7.97 -21.34 -14.25
N GLY A 298 7.88 -22.14 -13.18
CA GLY A 298 8.94 -23.04 -12.72
C GLY A 298 10.05 -22.37 -11.90
N TYR A 299 9.94 -21.08 -11.55
CA TYR A 299 10.93 -20.44 -10.71
C TYR A 299 10.74 -20.84 -9.25
N ASN A 300 11.80 -21.34 -8.61
CA ASN A 300 11.90 -21.54 -7.16
C ASN A 300 12.76 -20.43 -6.52
N ALA A 301 12.87 -20.48 -5.18
CA ALA A 301 13.66 -19.52 -4.41
C ALA A 301 15.13 -19.47 -4.82
N LEU A 302 15.75 -20.65 -5.13
CA LEU A 302 17.16 -20.73 -5.51
C LEU A 302 17.43 -20.06 -6.87
N ILE A 303 16.58 -20.31 -7.86
CA ILE A 303 16.72 -19.69 -9.19
C ILE A 303 16.59 -18.17 -9.08
N ILE A 304 15.58 -17.68 -8.33
CA ILE A 304 15.36 -16.24 -8.13
C ILE A 304 16.57 -15.61 -7.41
N ALA A 305 16.98 -16.15 -6.27
CA ALA A 305 18.11 -15.63 -5.50
C ALA A 305 19.41 -15.60 -6.33
N SER A 306 19.59 -16.59 -7.24
CA SER A 306 20.75 -16.66 -8.14
C SER A 306 20.72 -15.59 -9.21
N ILE A 307 19.55 -15.22 -9.73
CA ILE A 307 19.37 -14.12 -10.70
C ILE A 307 19.58 -12.75 -10.02
N GLU A 308 18.98 -12.56 -8.83
CA GLU A 308 19.00 -11.29 -8.13
C GLU A 308 20.27 -11.04 -7.29
N ASN A 309 21.27 -11.95 -7.38
CA ASN A 309 22.58 -11.84 -6.71
C ASN A 309 22.54 -11.86 -5.17
N HIS A 310 21.63 -12.64 -4.60
CA HIS A 310 21.49 -12.80 -3.16
C HIS A 310 22.33 -13.96 -2.63
N ILE A 311 23.64 -13.76 -2.50
CA ILE A 311 24.63 -14.80 -2.16
C ILE A 311 24.28 -15.56 -0.88
N ASP A 312 23.90 -14.83 0.19
CA ASP A 312 23.60 -15.44 1.48
C ASP A 312 22.33 -16.30 1.42
N ILE A 313 21.33 -15.89 0.62
CA ILE A 313 20.13 -16.68 0.38
C ILE A 313 20.46 -17.95 -0.40
N VAL A 314 21.28 -17.86 -1.45
CA VAL A 314 21.72 -19.03 -2.21
C VAL A 314 22.38 -20.05 -1.29
N LYS A 315 23.32 -19.60 -0.43
CA LYS A 315 23.99 -20.48 0.55
C LYS A 315 22.98 -21.12 1.53
N GLU A 316 22.07 -20.33 2.08
CA GLU A 316 21.07 -20.82 3.02
C GLU A 316 20.13 -21.85 2.38
N LEU A 317 19.64 -21.61 1.16
CA LEU A 317 18.78 -22.54 0.43
C LEU A 317 19.49 -23.87 0.15
N LEU A 318 20.80 -23.85 -0.21
CA LEU A 318 21.60 -25.05 -0.43
C LEU A 318 21.80 -25.83 0.88
N VAL A 319 21.97 -25.18 2.03
CA VAL A 319 22.01 -25.85 3.36
C VAL A 319 20.69 -26.61 3.61
N TYR A 320 19.57 -26.05 3.19
CA TYR A 320 18.25 -26.71 3.30
C TYR A 320 17.94 -27.65 2.12
N LYS A 321 18.96 -28.02 1.33
CA LYS A 321 18.88 -29.00 0.25
C LYS A 321 17.95 -28.60 -0.89
N ALA A 322 17.98 -27.31 -1.28
CA ALA A 322 17.36 -26.88 -2.52
C ALA A 322 17.91 -27.72 -3.69
N ASP A 323 17.02 -28.13 -4.59
CA ASP A 323 17.43 -28.84 -5.82
C ASP A 323 18.21 -27.87 -6.72
N ILE A 324 19.51 -28.09 -6.78
CA ILE A 324 20.46 -27.24 -7.48
C ILE A 324 20.27 -27.27 -9.00
N ASN A 325 19.67 -28.35 -9.51
CA ASN A 325 19.40 -28.57 -10.93
C ASN A 325 17.91 -28.42 -11.28
N ALA A 326 17.10 -27.86 -10.38
CA ALA A 326 15.72 -27.49 -10.68
C ALA A 326 15.66 -26.54 -11.89
N VAL A 327 14.62 -26.69 -12.70
CA VAL A 327 14.47 -25.94 -13.96
C VAL A 327 13.18 -25.18 -14.04
N THR A 328 13.22 -24.02 -14.68
CA THR A 328 12.03 -23.26 -15.08
C THR A 328 11.32 -23.95 -16.25
N GLU A 329 10.12 -23.47 -16.62
CA GLU A 329 9.42 -23.94 -17.81
C GLU A 329 10.28 -23.84 -19.08
N GLU A 330 11.19 -22.85 -19.18
CA GLU A 330 12.11 -22.71 -20.31
C GLU A 330 13.38 -23.57 -20.18
N GLY A 331 13.48 -24.38 -19.13
CA GLY A 331 14.65 -25.22 -18.85
C GLY A 331 15.85 -24.43 -18.29
N TYR A 332 15.62 -23.27 -17.65
CA TYR A 332 16.71 -22.52 -17.02
C TYR A 332 16.98 -23.04 -15.61
N THR A 333 18.23 -23.34 -15.30
CA THR A 333 18.71 -23.68 -13.94
C THR A 333 19.14 -22.42 -13.18
N ALA A 334 19.38 -22.56 -11.87
CA ALA A 334 19.98 -21.51 -11.05
C ALA A 334 21.33 -21.05 -11.60
N LEU A 335 22.16 -22.00 -12.07
CA LEU A 335 23.46 -21.71 -12.71
C LEU A 335 23.31 -20.88 -13.98
N MET A 336 22.33 -21.17 -14.82
CA MET A 336 22.00 -20.37 -16.02
C MET A 336 21.52 -19.00 -15.67
N GLY A 337 20.68 -18.89 -14.63
CA GLY A 337 20.17 -17.59 -14.11
C GLY A 337 21.30 -16.69 -13.63
N ALA A 338 22.19 -17.23 -12.78
CA ALA A 338 23.37 -16.50 -12.30
C ALA A 338 24.33 -16.12 -13.45
N SER A 339 24.51 -17.01 -14.42
CA SER A 339 25.36 -16.75 -15.61
C SER A 339 24.78 -15.67 -16.51
N ALA A 340 23.46 -15.64 -16.68
CA ALA A 340 22.75 -14.62 -17.45
C ALA A 340 22.81 -13.22 -16.78
N ALA A 341 22.93 -13.19 -15.45
CA ALA A 341 23.04 -11.96 -14.66
C ALA A 341 24.50 -11.50 -14.45
N GLY A 342 25.48 -12.37 -14.72
CA GLY A 342 26.91 -12.10 -14.53
C GLY A 342 27.39 -12.26 -13.08
N ASN A 343 26.65 -13.02 -12.26
CA ASN A 343 26.89 -13.18 -10.82
C ASN A 343 27.97 -14.25 -10.55
N LEU A 344 29.25 -13.94 -10.81
CA LEU A 344 30.36 -14.89 -10.78
C LEU A 344 30.48 -15.64 -9.45
N ASP A 345 30.33 -14.97 -8.33
CA ASP A 345 30.44 -15.60 -7.00
C ASP A 345 29.35 -16.67 -6.79
N ILE A 346 28.12 -16.39 -7.23
CA ILE A 346 27.02 -17.38 -7.19
C ILE A 346 27.31 -18.53 -8.15
N VAL A 347 27.83 -18.23 -9.35
CA VAL A 347 28.23 -19.27 -10.32
C VAL A 347 29.23 -20.22 -9.68
N LYS A 348 30.27 -19.72 -9.01
CA LYS A 348 31.26 -20.52 -8.29
C LYS A 348 30.60 -21.36 -7.20
N ILE A 349 29.78 -20.79 -6.36
CA ILE A 349 29.06 -21.47 -5.27
C ILE A 349 28.20 -22.62 -5.84
N LEU A 350 27.46 -22.38 -6.91
CA LEU A 350 26.61 -23.40 -7.51
C LEU A 350 27.43 -24.54 -8.12
N VAL A 351 28.54 -24.25 -8.82
CA VAL A 351 29.46 -25.26 -9.38
C VAL A 351 30.09 -26.08 -8.27
N ASP A 352 30.60 -25.44 -7.22
CA ASP A 352 31.22 -26.12 -6.07
C ASP A 352 30.21 -26.99 -5.31
N SER A 353 28.93 -26.64 -5.41
CA SER A 353 27.82 -27.40 -4.80
C SER A 353 27.24 -28.49 -5.71
N GLY A 354 27.80 -28.69 -6.90
CA GLY A 354 27.46 -29.80 -7.82
C GLY A 354 26.40 -29.45 -8.87
N ALA A 355 26.25 -28.18 -9.26
CA ALA A 355 25.39 -27.82 -10.38
C ALA A 355 25.88 -28.43 -11.69
N ASP A 356 24.96 -28.94 -12.51
CA ASP A 356 25.29 -29.49 -13.84
C ASP A 356 25.62 -28.36 -14.82
N ILE A 357 26.94 -28.23 -15.09
CA ILE A 357 27.47 -27.22 -16.01
C ILE A 357 27.13 -27.46 -17.47
N ASN A 358 26.80 -28.71 -17.82
CA ASN A 358 26.52 -29.17 -19.18
C ASN A 358 25.01 -29.22 -19.50
N TYR A 359 24.15 -28.94 -18.49
CA TYR A 359 22.71 -28.90 -18.71
C TYR A 359 22.36 -27.88 -19.80
N LYS A 360 21.42 -28.26 -20.68
CA LYS A 360 20.96 -27.39 -21.78
C LYS A 360 19.52 -26.97 -21.59
N SER A 361 19.28 -25.69 -21.71
CA SER A 361 17.93 -25.11 -21.75
C SER A 361 17.12 -25.64 -22.95
N LYS A 362 15.84 -25.36 -23.01
CA LYS A 362 15.00 -25.68 -24.19
C LYS A 362 15.52 -25.04 -25.49
N ALA A 363 16.26 -23.93 -25.39
CA ALA A 363 16.93 -23.30 -26.53
C ALA A 363 18.27 -24.01 -26.90
N GLY A 364 18.68 -25.06 -26.19
CA GLY A 364 19.92 -25.78 -26.41
C GLY A 364 21.16 -25.08 -25.85
N GLU A 365 21.03 -24.02 -25.07
CA GLU A 365 22.14 -23.25 -24.51
C GLU A 365 22.54 -23.79 -23.14
N THR A 366 23.85 -23.85 -22.88
CA THR A 366 24.44 -24.09 -21.56
C THR A 366 24.59 -22.76 -20.79
N ALA A 367 24.94 -22.84 -19.51
CA ALA A 367 25.26 -21.66 -18.69
C ALA A 367 26.42 -20.83 -19.29
N SER A 368 27.44 -21.52 -19.86
CA SER A 368 28.57 -20.88 -20.55
C SER A 368 28.14 -20.15 -21.83
N ASP A 369 27.26 -20.76 -22.65
CA ASP A 369 26.74 -20.14 -23.87
C ASP A 369 25.95 -18.85 -23.54
N ILE A 370 25.12 -18.90 -22.48
CA ILE A 370 24.34 -17.76 -22.00
C ILE A 370 25.26 -16.63 -21.53
N ALA A 371 26.31 -16.94 -20.72
CA ALA A 371 27.28 -15.94 -20.26
C ALA A 371 27.98 -15.27 -21.44
N LYS A 372 28.43 -16.05 -22.44
CA LYS A 372 29.03 -15.53 -23.66
C LYS A 372 28.09 -14.59 -24.43
N ARG A 373 26.84 -15.02 -24.65
CA ARG A 373 25.83 -14.25 -25.37
C ARG A 373 25.46 -12.94 -24.64
N LYS A 374 25.53 -12.96 -23.32
CA LYS A 374 25.27 -11.79 -22.46
C LYS A 374 26.50 -10.92 -22.22
N SER A 375 27.68 -11.28 -22.78
CA SER A 375 28.95 -10.59 -22.62
C SER A 375 29.49 -10.57 -21.18
N HIS A 376 29.14 -11.55 -20.37
CA HIS A 376 29.69 -11.76 -19.02
C HIS A 376 30.99 -12.60 -19.12
N LEU A 377 32.08 -11.94 -19.53
CA LEU A 377 33.32 -12.60 -19.89
C LEU A 377 33.95 -13.41 -18.74
N GLU A 378 33.97 -12.89 -17.54
CA GLU A 378 34.52 -13.57 -16.35
C GLU A 378 33.79 -14.89 -16.06
N VAL A 379 32.46 -14.88 -16.14
CA VAL A 379 31.61 -16.07 -15.97
C VAL A 379 31.88 -17.06 -17.10
N TYR A 380 31.93 -16.57 -18.34
CA TYR A 380 32.21 -17.41 -19.51
C TYR A 380 33.60 -18.09 -19.41
N GLU A 381 34.65 -17.36 -19.08
CA GLU A 381 35.99 -17.85 -18.90
C GLU A 381 36.04 -18.90 -17.77
N PHE A 382 35.45 -18.61 -16.62
CA PHE A 382 35.39 -19.57 -15.51
C PHE A 382 34.73 -20.88 -15.94
N LEU A 383 33.51 -20.82 -16.49
CA LEU A 383 32.78 -22.04 -16.92
C LEU A 383 33.48 -22.79 -18.05
N SER A 384 34.11 -22.10 -19.01
CA SER A 384 34.85 -22.75 -20.12
C SER A 384 36.12 -23.46 -19.67
N ASN A 385 36.77 -22.98 -18.59
CA ASN A 385 37.97 -23.62 -18.05
C ASN A 385 37.68 -24.92 -17.29
N ILE A 386 36.52 -25.06 -16.66
CA ILE A 386 36.09 -26.24 -15.91
C ILE A 386 35.36 -27.29 -16.80
N SER A 387 34.91 -26.88 -17.99
CA SER A 387 34.27 -27.80 -18.97
C SER A 387 35.25 -28.61 -19.80
N LYS A 388 36.56 -28.34 -19.64
CA LYS A 388 37.68 -29.09 -20.29
C LYS A 388 38.11 -30.23 -19.41
#